data_9b0daad14180faa3480e88a029e4c70a
#
_entry.id   9b0daad14180faa3480e88a029e4c70a
#
_cell.length_a   1.000
_cell.length_b   1.000
_cell.length_c   1.000
_cell.angle_alpha   90.00
_cell.angle_beta   90.00
_cell.angle_gamma   90.00
#
_symmetry.space_group_name_H-M   'P 1'
#
loop_
_entity.id
_entity.type
_entity.pdbx_description
1 polymer ?
#
loop_
_entity_poly.entity_id
_entity_poly.type
_entity_poly.pdbx_seq_one_letter_code
_entity_poly.pdbx_strand_id
1 'polypeptide(L)'
;MFIELRELLCNGAIRRHQLGAKTCSQHLIIQEAEMDKKKFYMTTAIAYTSGKPHIGNTYEIVLADSIARFKREQGYDVFFQTGTDEHGQKIELKAEEKGVTPKDFVDEVSTEIRRIWDLMNTSYDNFVRTTDADHEKCVKKIFKKLYDQGDIYKSSYEGLYCTPCESFWTESQLVDGKCPDCGREVKPAKEEAYFFKMSKYADRLIEHINTHPEFIQPVSRKNEMMNNFLLPGLQDLCVS
;
A
#
# COMPACT_ATOMS: atom_id res chain seq x y z
N MET A 1 -3.56 35.37 -18.90
CA MET A 1 -4.21 34.87 -20.12
C MET A 1 -4.99 33.59 -19.79
N PHE A 2 -5.89 33.67 -18.79
CA PHE A 2 -6.74 32.55 -18.33
C PHE A 2 -8.10 33.02 -17.80
N ILE A 3 -8.64 34.12 -18.32
CA ILE A 3 -9.92 34.69 -17.87
C ILE A 3 -11.00 34.73 -18.95
N GLU A 4 -10.72 34.31 -20.18
CA GLU A 4 -11.68 34.47 -21.30
C GLU A 4 -12.53 33.23 -21.67
N LEU A 5 -12.41 32.10 -20.96
CA LEU A 5 -13.21 30.89 -21.28
C LEU A 5 -14.47 30.73 -20.42
N ARG A 6 -14.71 31.59 -19.42
CA ARG A 6 -15.91 31.51 -18.55
C ARG A 6 -17.10 32.34 -19.03
N GLU A 7 -16.90 33.34 -19.87
CA GLU A 7 -17.99 34.22 -20.33
C GLU A 7 -18.70 33.74 -21.60
N LEU A 8 -18.15 32.76 -22.34
CA LEU A 8 -18.77 32.22 -23.55
C LEU A 8 -19.84 31.14 -23.29
N LEU A 9 -20.00 30.68 -22.06
CA LEU A 9 -20.99 29.65 -21.69
C LEU A 9 -22.29 30.19 -21.07
N CYS A 10 -22.40 31.50 -20.79
CA CYS A 10 -23.58 32.08 -20.13
C CYS A 10 -24.52 32.91 -21.02
N ASN A 11 -24.22 33.15 -22.28
CA ASN A 11 -25.06 33.97 -23.16
C ASN A 11 -25.54 33.20 -24.40
N GLY A 12 -26.46 32.26 -24.22
CA GLY A 12 -27.03 31.49 -25.35
C GLY A 12 -28.42 30.93 -25.08
N ALA A 13 -29.29 31.72 -24.46
CA ALA A 13 -30.73 31.46 -24.56
C ALA A 13 -31.22 31.97 -25.92
N ILE A 14 -31.33 31.14 -26.94
CA ILE A 14 -32.32 31.24 -28.06
C ILE A 14 -32.14 30.02 -28.96
N ARG A 15 -33.33 29.38 -29.23
CA ARG A 15 -33.66 28.34 -30.21
C ARG A 15 -33.57 26.90 -29.78
N ARG A 16 -34.57 26.49 -29.01
CA ARG A 16 -35.10 25.12 -29.03
C ARG A 16 -35.77 24.87 -30.38
N HIS A 17 -35.13 24.12 -31.27
CA HIS A 17 -35.75 23.31 -32.35
C HIS A 17 -34.66 22.82 -33.31
N GLN A 18 -33.71 21.99 -32.86
CA GLN A 18 -32.88 21.10 -33.68
C GLN A 18 -31.82 20.38 -32.83
N LEU A 19 -32.13 19.97 -31.60
CA LEU A 19 -31.14 19.45 -30.61
C LEU A 19 -31.23 17.94 -30.38
N GLY A 20 -32.02 17.18 -31.18
CA GLY A 20 -32.16 15.74 -30.93
C GLY A 20 -31.03 14.83 -31.46
N ALA A 21 -30.29 15.26 -32.47
CA ALA A 21 -29.30 14.40 -33.12
C ALA A 21 -27.83 14.67 -32.74
N LYS A 22 -27.52 15.90 -32.29
CA LYS A 22 -26.14 16.28 -31.91
C LYS A 22 -25.74 15.88 -30.49
N THR A 23 -26.71 15.78 -29.57
CA THR A 23 -26.45 15.38 -28.18
C THR A 23 -26.15 13.88 -28.04
N CYS A 24 -26.78 13.04 -28.87
CA CYS A 24 -26.49 11.60 -28.87
C CYS A 24 -25.09 11.30 -29.39
N SER A 25 -24.66 11.99 -30.47
CA SER A 25 -23.32 11.84 -31.04
C SER A 25 -22.21 12.33 -30.10
N GLN A 26 -22.43 13.44 -29.39
CA GLN A 26 -21.46 13.96 -28.41
C GLN A 26 -21.37 13.07 -27.16
N HIS A 27 -22.47 12.48 -26.67
CA HIS A 27 -22.45 11.51 -25.59
C HIS A 27 -21.73 10.21 -25.99
N LEU A 28 -21.92 9.72 -27.21
CA LEU A 28 -21.21 8.56 -27.73
C LEU A 28 -19.70 8.82 -27.86
N ILE A 29 -19.30 9.99 -28.37
CA ILE A 29 -17.88 10.36 -28.49
C ILE A 29 -17.23 10.49 -27.12
N ILE A 30 -17.95 11.01 -26.11
CA ILE A 30 -17.45 11.11 -24.73
C ILE A 30 -17.34 9.70 -24.11
N GLN A 31 -18.32 8.81 -24.34
CA GLN A 31 -18.27 7.43 -23.86
C GLN A 31 -17.19 6.60 -24.56
N GLU A 32 -16.98 6.76 -25.86
CA GLU A 32 -15.89 6.11 -26.58
C GLU A 32 -14.51 6.64 -26.14
N ALA A 33 -14.38 7.95 -25.85
CA ALA A 33 -13.16 8.53 -25.31
C ALA A 33 -12.84 8.07 -23.87
N GLU A 34 -13.86 7.70 -23.06
CA GLU A 34 -13.67 7.14 -21.74
C GLU A 34 -13.33 5.63 -21.76
N MET A 35 -13.78 4.88 -22.79
CA MET A 35 -13.51 3.44 -22.90
C MET A 35 -12.07 3.10 -23.34
N ASP A 36 -11.29 4.06 -23.82
CA ASP A 36 -9.95 3.80 -24.37
C ASP A 36 -8.79 4.49 -23.62
N LYS A 37 -9.07 5.02 -22.43
CA LYS A 37 -8.00 5.59 -21.58
C LYS A 37 -7.10 4.49 -21.07
N LYS A 38 -5.78 4.63 -21.27
CA LYS A 38 -4.79 3.74 -20.63
C LYS A 38 -4.92 3.84 -19.11
N LYS A 39 -5.00 2.69 -18.46
CA LYS A 39 -5.11 2.62 -16.99
C LYS A 39 -3.74 2.78 -16.36
N PHE A 40 -3.71 3.51 -15.25
CA PHE A 40 -2.53 3.65 -14.41
C PHE A 40 -2.93 3.47 -12.94
N TYR A 41 -2.43 2.40 -12.34
CA TYR A 41 -2.65 2.09 -10.92
C TYR A 41 -1.40 2.39 -10.11
N MET A 42 -1.56 3.08 -8.99
CA MET A 42 -0.47 3.47 -8.12
C MET A 42 -0.84 3.32 -6.65
N THR A 43 0.09 2.80 -5.86
CA THR A 43 -0.01 2.73 -4.41
C THR A 43 1.22 3.34 -3.76
N THR A 44 1.07 3.79 -2.51
CA THR A 44 2.19 4.06 -1.61
C THR A 44 2.31 2.94 -0.57
N ALA A 45 3.38 2.95 0.21
CA ALA A 45 3.34 2.31 1.51
C ALA A 45 2.21 2.93 2.34
N ILE A 46 1.56 2.12 3.18
CA ILE A 46 0.51 2.58 4.09
C ILE A 46 1.14 2.94 5.44
N ALA A 47 0.72 4.09 6.01
CA ALA A 47 1.32 4.59 7.22
C ALA A 47 0.95 3.74 8.44
N TYR A 48 1.96 3.31 9.22
CA TYR A 48 1.73 2.55 10.46
C TYR A 48 1.17 3.44 11.56
N THR A 49 0.02 3.06 12.11
CA THR A 49 -0.74 3.87 13.08
C THR A 49 -0.18 3.85 14.49
N SER A 50 1.11 3.58 14.67
CA SER A 50 1.77 3.67 15.97
C SER A 50 2.05 5.10 16.43
N GLY A 51 1.76 6.12 15.62
CA GLY A 51 1.94 7.54 15.93
C GLY A 51 1.65 8.44 14.74
N LYS A 52 1.89 9.74 14.94
CA LYS A 52 1.73 10.73 13.87
C LYS A 52 2.76 10.52 12.77
N PRO A 53 2.42 10.75 11.49
CA PRO A 53 3.36 10.63 10.40
C PRO A 53 4.46 11.70 10.53
N HIS A 54 5.65 11.33 10.08
CA HIS A 54 6.79 12.24 10.01
C HIS A 54 7.08 12.64 8.55
N ILE A 55 8.04 13.54 8.34
CA ILE A 55 8.35 14.09 7.01
C ILE A 55 8.71 13.02 5.96
N GLY A 56 9.25 11.88 6.37
CA GLY A 56 9.53 10.76 5.45
C GLY A 56 8.25 10.17 4.83
N ASN A 57 7.19 10.03 5.63
CA ASN A 57 5.89 9.57 5.13
C ASN A 57 5.26 10.61 4.19
N THR A 58 5.37 11.91 4.53
CA THR A 58 4.84 12.98 3.68
C THR A 58 5.60 13.12 2.37
N TYR A 59 6.91 12.89 2.36
CA TYR A 59 7.72 12.88 1.15
C TYR A 59 7.24 11.83 0.14
N GLU A 60 7.01 10.61 0.59
CA GLU A 60 6.51 9.53 -0.26
C GLU A 60 5.14 9.85 -0.88
N ILE A 61 4.22 10.36 -0.06
CA ILE A 61 2.88 10.75 -0.51
C ILE A 61 2.93 11.86 -1.58
N VAL A 62 3.73 12.89 -1.36
CA VAL A 62 3.88 14.00 -2.34
C VAL A 62 4.50 13.53 -3.64
N LEU A 63 5.49 12.64 -3.57
CA LEU A 63 6.12 12.05 -4.75
C LEU A 63 5.10 11.25 -5.57
N ALA A 64 4.34 10.39 -4.91
CA ALA A 64 3.30 9.59 -5.55
C ALA A 64 2.19 10.47 -6.16
N ASP A 65 1.73 11.48 -5.42
CA ASP A 65 0.72 12.43 -5.90
C ASP A 65 1.18 13.19 -7.14
N SER A 66 2.44 13.60 -7.17
CA SER A 66 3.03 14.28 -8.33
C SER A 66 2.98 13.40 -9.59
N ILE A 67 3.30 12.10 -9.45
CA ILE A 67 3.23 11.13 -10.54
C ILE A 67 1.77 10.90 -10.96
N ALA A 68 0.85 10.73 -10.00
CA ALA A 68 -0.56 10.52 -10.28
C ALA A 68 -1.16 11.69 -11.06
N ARG A 69 -0.87 12.94 -10.65
CA ARG A 69 -1.30 14.16 -11.35
C ARG A 69 -0.72 14.23 -12.76
N PHE A 70 0.57 13.97 -12.92
CA PHE A 70 1.23 13.96 -14.22
C PHE A 70 0.58 12.92 -15.16
N LYS A 71 0.25 11.73 -14.65
CA LYS A 71 -0.43 10.70 -15.45
C LYS A 71 -1.85 11.11 -15.84
N ARG A 72 -2.60 11.77 -14.95
CA ARG A 72 -3.92 12.34 -15.28
C ARG A 72 -3.84 13.38 -16.39
N GLU A 73 -2.84 14.28 -16.33
CA GLU A 73 -2.60 15.27 -17.38
C GLU A 73 -2.23 14.62 -18.73
N GLN A 74 -1.56 13.46 -18.71
CA GLN A 74 -1.30 12.65 -19.91
C GLN A 74 -2.54 11.91 -20.46
N GLY A 75 -3.71 12.07 -19.81
CA GLY A 75 -4.96 11.44 -20.24
C GLY A 75 -5.16 9.99 -19.76
N TYR A 76 -4.35 9.49 -18.82
CA TYR A 76 -4.57 8.18 -18.23
C TYR A 76 -5.78 8.18 -17.29
N ASP A 77 -6.46 7.04 -17.21
CA ASP A 77 -7.39 6.70 -16.13
C ASP A 77 -6.56 6.24 -14.93
N VAL A 78 -6.40 7.14 -13.95
CA VAL A 78 -5.50 6.91 -12.80
C VAL A 78 -6.30 6.52 -11.57
N PHE A 79 -5.92 5.42 -10.94
CA PHE A 79 -6.37 5.06 -9.60
C PHE A 79 -5.18 5.08 -8.64
N PHE A 80 -5.18 6.06 -7.74
CA PHE A 80 -4.13 6.26 -6.74
C PHE A 80 -4.67 5.90 -5.35
N GLN A 81 -4.05 4.91 -4.70
CA GLN A 81 -4.44 4.41 -3.40
C GLN A 81 -3.33 4.59 -2.37
N THR A 82 -3.71 5.05 -1.19
CA THR A 82 -2.89 5.10 0.02
C THR A 82 -3.71 4.57 1.21
N GLY A 83 -3.20 4.66 2.43
CA GLY A 83 -3.95 4.20 3.58
C GLY A 83 -3.14 4.11 4.87
N THR A 84 -3.66 3.32 5.81
CA THR A 84 -3.06 3.07 7.12
C THR A 84 -2.95 1.59 7.44
N ASP A 85 -1.83 1.22 8.08
CA ASP A 85 -1.59 -0.09 8.67
C ASP A 85 -1.92 -0.03 10.16
N GLU A 86 -2.89 -0.87 10.60
CA GLU A 86 -3.61 -0.69 11.86
C GLU A 86 -3.56 -1.91 12.79
N HIS A 87 -2.67 -2.87 12.53
CA HIS A 87 -2.50 -4.05 13.37
C HIS A 87 -1.10 -4.14 13.97
N GLY A 88 -0.99 -4.86 15.08
CA GLY A 88 0.29 -5.17 15.73
C GLY A 88 0.33 -4.87 17.21
N GLN A 89 1.17 -5.61 17.95
CA GLN A 89 1.30 -5.52 19.41
C GLN A 89 1.67 -4.11 19.87
N LYS A 90 2.46 -3.38 19.09
CA LYS A 90 2.85 -2.00 19.41
C LYS A 90 1.66 -1.04 19.48
N ILE A 91 0.62 -1.28 18.68
CA ILE A 91 -0.62 -0.50 18.68
C ILE A 91 -1.41 -0.84 19.94
N GLU A 92 -1.53 -2.12 20.31
CA GLU A 92 -2.20 -2.57 21.52
C GLU A 92 -1.59 -1.94 22.77
N LEU A 93 -0.25 -2.00 22.90
CA LEU A 93 0.47 -1.39 24.02
C LEU A 93 0.22 0.12 24.13
N LYS A 94 0.20 0.83 22.99
CA LYS A 94 -0.07 2.28 22.96
C LYS A 94 -1.52 2.63 23.30
N ALA A 95 -2.46 1.79 22.88
CA ALA A 95 -3.86 1.95 23.26
C ALA A 95 -4.05 1.74 24.77
N GLU A 96 -3.39 0.74 25.35
CA GLU A 96 -3.36 0.46 26.79
C GLU A 96 -2.75 1.64 27.56
N GLU A 97 -1.59 2.16 27.14
CA GLU A 97 -0.97 3.36 27.73
C GLU A 97 -1.90 4.58 27.74
N LYS A 98 -2.75 4.72 26.72
CA LYS A 98 -3.76 5.79 26.61
C LYS A 98 -5.06 5.48 27.37
N GLY A 99 -5.27 4.25 27.81
CA GLY A 99 -6.52 3.82 28.45
C GLY A 99 -7.71 3.76 27.49
N VAL A 100 -7.49 3.47 26.21
CA VAL A 100 -8.52 3.34 25.16
C VAL A 100 -8.45 1.96 24.52
N THR A 101 -9.48 1.59 23.74
CA THR A 101 -9.40 0.35 22.94
C THR A 101 -8.43 0.50 21.78
N PRO A 102 -7.81 -0.60 21.28
CA PRO A 102 -6.99 -0.56 20.08
C PRO A 102 -7.73 0.06 18.87
N LYS A 103 -9.03 -0.23 18.74
CA LYS A 103 -9.86 0.33 17.65
C LYS A 103 -10.01 1.84 17.77
N ASP A 104 -10.33 2.37 18.94
CA ASP A 104 -10.46 3.82 19.17
C ASP A 104 -9.12 4.53 18.92
N PHE A 105 -8.03 3.89 19.35
CA PHE A 105 -6.67 4.42 19.12
C PHE A 105 -6.35 4.55 17.63
N VAL A 106 -6.56 3.49 16.84
CA VAL A 106 -6.27 3.54 15.39
C VAL A 106 -7.25 4.44 14.63
N ASP A 107 -8.49 4.57 15.09
CA ASP A 107 -9.47 5.51 14.49
C ASP A 107 -9.01 6.96 14.64
N GLU A 108 -8.51 7.33 15.82
CA GLU A 108 -7.96 8.67 16.07
C GLU A 108 -6.72 8.93 15.19
N VAL A 109 -5.75 8.00 15.20
CA VAL A 109 -4.48 8.17 14.46
C VAL A 109 -4.71 8.16 12.95
N SER A 110 -5.53 7.25 12.44
CA SER A 110 -5.87 7.18 11.01
C SER A 110 -6.57 8.45 10.54
N THR A 111 -7.48 8.99 11.34
CA THR A 111 -8.15 10.27 11.05
C THR A 111 -7.15 11.42 10.96
N GLU A 112 -6.18 11.48 11.86
CA GLU A 112 -5.14 12.52 11.83
C GLU A 112 -4.21 12.35 10.62
N ILE A 113 -3.82 11.12 10.26
CA ILE A 113 -3.01 10.85 9.06
C ILE A 113 -3.77 11.32 7.81
N ARG A 114 -5.04 10.95 7.67
CA ARG A 114 -5.88 11.37 6.56
C ARG A 114 -5.99 12.88 6.48
N ARG A 115 -6.22 13.54 7.61
CA ARG A 115 -6.27 15.02 7.68
C ARG A 115 -4.96 15.67 7.19
N ILE A 116 -3.81 15.07 7.48
CA ILE A 116 -2.50 15.58 7.01
C ILE A 116 -2.38 15.39 5.49
N TRP A 117 -2.79 14.23 4.94
CA TRP A 117 -2.80 14.00 3.49
C TRP A 117 -3.72 14.98 2.76
N ASP A 118 -4.90 15.25 3.32
CA ASP A 118 -5.87 16.21 2.78
C ASP A 118 -5.32 17.66 2.86
N LEU A 119 -4.64 18.02 3.96
CA LEU A 119 -3.97 19.31 4.10
C LEU A 119 -2.89 19.54 3.03
N MET A 120 -2.19 18.48 2.64
CA MET A 120 -1.20 18.52 1.56
C MET A 120 -1.84 18.50 0.16
N ASN A 121 -3.17 18.54 0.09
CA ASN A 121 -3.95 18.47 -1.16
C ASN A 121 -3.62 17.23 -2.02
N THR A 122 -3.40 16.08 -1.37
CA THR A 122 -3.11 14.82 -2.04
C THR A 122 -4.32 14.31 -2.78
N SER A 123 -4.16 13.92 -4.04
CA SER A 123 -5.24 13.53 -4.95
C SER A 123 -5.49 12.02 -5.01
N TYR A 124 -5.39 11.32 -3.88
CA TYR A 124 -5.71 9.89 -3.82
C TYR A 124 -7.20 9.63 -4.10
N ASP A 125 -7.49 8.54 -4.79
CA ASP A 125 -8.86 8.10 -5.10
C ASP A 125 -9.41 7.21 -3.99
N ASN A 126 -8.53 6.50 -3.27
CA ASN A 126 -8.92 5.62 -2.16
C ASN A 126 -7.93 5.71 -1.00
N PHE A 127 -8.49 5.75 0.21
CA PHE A 127 -7.73 5.65 1.45
C PHE A 127 -8.18 4.38 2.18
N VAL A 128 -7.36 3.32 2.10
CA VAL A 128 -7.66 2.02 2.69
C VAL A 128 -7.15 1.95 4.13
N ARG A 129 -7.95 1.34 4.99
CA ARG A 129 -7.54 0.97 6.35
C ARG A 129 -7.48 -0.56 6.44
N THR A 130 -6.46 -1.10 7.06
CA THR A 130 -6.36 -2.57 7.21
C THR A 130 -7.44 -3.14 8.13
N THR A 131 -8.16 -2.28 8.89
CA THR A 131 -9.34 -2.63 9.68
C THR A 131 -10.67 -2.47 8.93
N ASP A 132 -10.66 -2.05 7.67
CA ASP A 132 -11.88 -1.97 6.86
C ASP A 132 -12.43 -3.37 6.57
N ALA A 133 -13.75 -3.54 6.70
CA ALA A 133 -14.41 -4.84 6.51
C ALA A 133 -14.17 -5.44 5.11
N ASP A 134 -14.14 -4.61 4.07
CA ASP A 134 -13.87 -5.07 2.71
C ASP A 134 -12.40 -5.49 2.53
N HIS A 135 -11.46 -4.80 3.18
CA HIS A 135 -10.05 -5.19 3.21
C HIS A 135 -9.89 -6.56 3.89
N GLU A 136 -10.43 -6.72 5.10
CA GLU A 136 -10.40 -8.01 5.82
C GLU A 136 -11.01 -9.15 5.00
N LYS A 137 -12.15 -8.92 4.35
CA LYS A 137 -12.79 -9.91 3.50
C LYS A 137 -11.90 -10.32 2.33
N CYS A 138 -11.20 -9.36 1.72
CA CYS A 138 -10.27 -9.63 0.63
C CYS A 138 -9.06 -10.44 1.11
N VAL A 139 -8.45 -10.04 2.24
CA VAL A 139 -7.33 -10.75 2.87
C VAL A 139 -7.71 -12.20 3.21
N LYS A 140 -8.86 -12.40 3.88
CA LYS A 140 -9.37 -13.75 4.23
C LYS A 140 -9.56 -14.62 2.99
N LYS A 141 -10.05 -14.06 1.88
CA LYS A 141 -10.22 -14.78 0.61
C LYS A 141 -8.88 -15.21 -0.01
N ILE A 142 -7.89 -14.30 -0.03
CA ILE A 142 -6.56 -14.58 -0.59
C ILE A 142 -5.83 -15.58 0.29
N PHE A 143 -5.83 -15.37 1.61
CA PHE A 143 -5.21 -16.27 2.57
C PHE A 143 -5.76 -17.71 2.44
N LYS A 144 -7.11 -17.82 2.43
CA LYS A 144 -7.74 -19.14 2.24
C LYS A 144 -7.35 -19.81 0.93
N LYS A 145 -7.29 -19.05 -0.16
CA LYS A 145 -6.86 -19.58 -1.46
C LYS A 145 -5.44 -20.15 -1.39
N LEU A 146 -4.49 -19.41 -0.81
CA LEU A 146 -3.11 -19.85 -0.68
C LEU A 146 -2.96 -21.03 0.27
N TYR A 147 -3.76 -21.07 1.34
CA TYR A 147 -3.83 -22.20 2.26
C TYR A 147 -4.35 -23.47 1.57
N ASP A 148 -5.46 -23.37 0.85
CA ASP A 148 -6.06 -24.49 0.11
C ASP A 148 -5.12 -25.02 -1.00
N GLN A 149 -4.26 -24.15 -1.56
CA GLN A 149 -3.22 -24.53 -2.53
C GLN A 149 -1.97 -25.17 -1.88
N GLY A 150 -1.89 -25.18 -0.55
CA GLY A 150 -0.74 -25.65 0.20
C GLY A 150 0.47 -24.72 0.16
N ASP A 151 0.27 -23.47 -0.24
CA ASP A 151 1.29 -22.42 -0.23
C ASP A 151 1.40 -21.71 1.14
N ILE A 152 0.37 -21.84 1.98
CA ILE A 152 0.41 -21.49 3.40
C ILE A 152 0.26 -22.75 4.22
N TYR A 153 1.07 -22.88 5.26
CA TYR A 153 1.02 -24.01 6.20
C TYR A 153 1.17 -23.50 7.64
N LYS A 154 0.62 -24.26 8.58
CA LYS A 154 0.73 -23.99 10.01
C LYS A 154 1.99 -24.63 10.57
N SER A 155 2.75 -23.88 11.34
CA SER A 155 3.96 -24.34 12.04
C SER A 155 4.09 -23.60 13.37
N SER A 156 5.07 -23.99 14.19
CA SER A 156 5.46 -23.22 15.37
C SER A 156 6.75 -22.49 15.09
N TYR A 157 6.82 -21.24 15.48
CA TYR A 157 8.05 -20.46 15.50
C TYR A 157 8.55 -20.33 16.92
N GLU A 158 9.82 -20.62 17.11
CA GLU A 158 10.53 -20.37 18.39
C GLU A 158 11.71 -19.46 18.08
N GLY A 159 11.83 -18.37 18.80
CA GLY A 159 12.92 -17.41 18.60
C GLY A 159 12.94 -16.33 19.66
N LEU A 160 13.84 -15.39 19.50
CA LEU A 160 13.99 -14.23 20.37
C LEU A 160 13.26 -13.04 19.74
N TYR A 161 12.16 -12.63 20.35
CA TYR A 161 11.28 -11.59 19.83
C TYR A 161 11.62 -10.20 20.38
N CYS A 162 11.77 -9.24 19.49
CA CYS A 162 11.90 -7.83 19.81
C CYS A 162 10.56 -7.11 19.62
N THR A 163 9.87 -6.82 20.71
CA THR A 163 8.56 -6.14 20.67
C THR A 163 8.59 -4.77 19.96
N PRO A 164 9.61 -3.89 20.18
CA PRO A 164 9.63 -2.60 19.51
C PRO A 164 9.84 -2.66 17.99
N CYS A 165 10.55 -3.69 17.50
CA CYS A 165 10.79 -3.91 16.06
C CYS A 165 9.80 -4.90 15.44
N GLU A 166 8.99 -5.57 16.27
CA GLU A 166 8.04 -6.61 15.86
C GLU A 166 8.73 -7.71 15.01
N SER A 167 9.94 -8.09 15.43
CA SER A 167 10.82 -8.99 14.68
C SER A 167 11.35 -10.11 15.55
N PHE A 168 11.44 -11.30 14.97
CA PHE A 168 12.10 -12.44 15.57
C PHE A 168 13.56 -12.54 15.12
N TRP A 169 14.42 -12.99 16.03
CA TRP A 169 15.85 -13.16 15.82
C TRP A 169 16.29 -14.54 16.32
N THR A 170 17.28 -15.09 15.67
CA THR A 170 18.04 -16.22 16.21
C THR A 170 19.16 -15.71 17.13
N GLU A 171 19.65 -16.54 18.05
CA GLU A 171 20.77 -16.15 18.93
C GLU A 171 21.99 -15.64 18.15
N SER A 172 22.27 -16.25 17.00
CA SER A 172 23.41 -15.88 16.14
C SER A 172 23.24 -14.52 15.44
N GLN A 173 22.04 -14.00 15.36
CA GLN A 173 21.74 -12.70 14.73
C GLN A 173 21.78 -11.54 15.73
N LEU A 174 21.79 -11.84 17.03
CA LEU A 174 21.85 -10.80 18.06
C LEU A 174 23.23 -10.13 18.09
N VAL A 175 23.22 -8.84 18.40
CA VAL A 175 24.43 -8.06 18.69
C VAL A 175 24.48 -7.82 20.19
N ASP A 176 25.51 -8.38 20.87
CA ASP A 176 25.65 -8.32 22.32
C ASP A 176 24.40 -8.82 23.10
N GLY A 177 23.74 -9.86 22.58
CA GLY A 177 22.53 -10.42 23.16
C GLY A 177 21.26 -9.57 22.98
N LYS A 178 21.30 -8.54 22.12
CA LYS A 178 20.24 -7.57 21.87
C LYS A 178 19.80 -7.56 20.41
N CYS A 179 18.63 -6.98 20.17
CA CYS A 179 18.12 -6.77 18.82
C CYS A 179 19.11 -6.00 17.94
N PRO A 180 19.49 -6.50 16.77
CA PRO A 180 20.46 -5.85 15.89
C PRO A 180 19.94 -4.51 15.32
N ASP A 181 18.62 -4.36 15.18
CA ASP A 181 18.01 -3.17 14.59
C ASP A 181 17.90 -1.99 15.58
N CYS A 182 17.54 -2.28 16.84
CA CYS A 182 17.25 -1.19 17.80
C CYS A 182 18.07 -1.25 19.08
N GLY A 183 18.89 -2.28 19.29
CA GLY A 183 19.75 -2.45 20.47
C GLY A 183 19.01 -2.77 21.77
N ARG A 184 17.70 -3.07 21.72
CA ARG A 184 16.88 -3.38 22.91
C ARG A 184 16.89 -4.86 23.22
N GLU A 185 16.48 -5.20 24.45
CA GLU A 185 16.36 -6.58 24.88
C GLU A 185 15.32 -7.34 24.07
N VAL A 186 15.61 -8.63 23.81
CA VAL A 186 14.70 -9.58 23.16
C VAL A 186 14.22 -10.60 24.19
N LYS A 187 13.03 -11.17 23.98
CA LYS A 187 12.43 -12.16 24.87
C LYS A 187 12.20 -13.46 24.10
N PRO A 188 12.42 -14.64 24.74
CA PRO A 188 12.00 -15.89 24.14
C PRO A 188 10.50 -15.87 23.88
N ALA A 189 10.10 -16.21 22.67
CA ALA A 189 8.71 -16.37 22.28
C ALA A 189 8.55 -17.63 21.45
N LYS A 190 7.43 -18.31 21.70
CA LYS A 190 7.01 -19.48 20.92
C LYS A 190 5.54 -19.31 20.59
N GLU A 191 5.25 -19.25 19.30
CA GLU A 191 3.89 -19.06 18.81
C GLU A 191 3.58 -20.06 17.70
N GLU A 192 2.34 -20.53 17.64
CA GLU A 192 1.82 -21.16 16.44
C GLU A 192 1.53 -20.09 15.42
N ALA A 193 2.12 -20.23 14.25
CA ALA A 193 2.02 -19.24 13.18
C ALA A 193 1.78 -19.90 11.83
N TYR A 194 1.26 -19.14 10.90
CA TYR A 194 1.16 -19.55 9.52
C TYR A 194 2.35 -19.03 8.72
N PHE A 195 2.88 -19.89 7.85
CA PHE A 195 4.02 -19.61 7.00
C PHE A 195 3.64 -19.68 5.54
N PHE A 196 4.07 -18.70 4.76
CA PHE A 196 3.97 -18.73 3.31
C PHE A 196 5.24 -19.33 2.71
N LYS A 197 5.07 -20.35 1.85
CA LYS A 197 6.16 -21.02 1.14
C LYS A 197 6.79 -20.12 0.07
N MET A 198 7.42 -19.02 0.50
CA MET A 198 8.06 -18.07 -0.39
C MET A 198 9.22 -18.69 -1.16
N SER A 199 9.92 -19.65 -0.55
CA SER A 199 11.00 -20.42 -1.17
C SER A 199 10.58 -21.10 -2.48
N LYS A 200 9.34 -21.57 -2.61
CA LYS A 200 8.77 -22.17 -3.82
C LYS A 200 8.76 -21.21 -5.03
N TYR A 201 8.79 -19.92 -4.81
CA TYR A 201 8.59 -18.91 -5.83
C TYR A 201 9.89 -18.26 -6.31
N ALA A 202 11.05 -18.56 -5.70
CA ALA A 202 12.33 -17.92 -5.98
C ALA A 202 12.71 -17.97 -7.46
N ASP A 203 12.74 -19.18 -8.06
CA ASP A 203 13.14 -19.35 -9.46
C ASP A 203 12.23 -18.61 -10.43
N ARG A 204 10.90 -18.61 -10.18
CA ARG A 204 9.91 -17.90 -11.00
C ARG A 204 10.09 -16.38 -10.90
N LEU A 205 10.46 -15.86 -9.71
CA LEU A 205 10.74 -14.43 -9.51
C LEU A 205 12.02 -14.04 -10.23
N ILE A 206 13.07 -14.85 -10.14
CA ILE A 206 14.34 -14.62 -10.84
C ILE A 206 14.12 -14.57 -12.34
N GLU A 207 13.39 -15.55 -12.90
CA GLU A 207 13.04 -15.57 -14.32
C GLU A 207 12.25 -14.32 -14.72
N HIS A 208 11.22 -13.98 -13.95
CA HIS A 208 10.38 -12.82 -14.24
C HIS A 208 11.18 -11.52 -14.22
N ILE A 209 12.01 -11.28 -13.20
CA ILE A 209 12.84 -10.08 -13.09
C ILE A 209 13.86 -9.98 -14.22
N ASN A 210 14.39 -11.10 -14.68
CA ASN A 210 15.36 -11.12 -15.79
C ASN A 210 14.71 -10.89 -17.16
N THR A 211 13.48 -11.34 -17.34
CA THR A 211 12.71 -11.16 -18.59
C THR A 211 11.94 -9.84 -18.65
N HIS A 212 11.76 -9.15 -17.51
CA HIS A 212 11.06 -7.88 -17.39
C HIS A 212 11.94 -6.84 -16.67
N PRO A 213 12.92 -6.24 -17.36
CA PRO A 213 13.89 -5.35 -16.73
C PRO A 213 13.28 -4.08 -16.12
N GLU A 214 12.06 -3.73 -16.53
CA GLU A 214 11.27 -2.62 -15.99
C GLU A 214 10.58 -2.92 -14.65
N PHE A 215 10.51 -4.19 -14.23
CA PHE A 215 9.75 -4.64 -13.06
C PHE A 215 10.29 -4.08 -11.74
N ILE A 216 11.61 -3.98 -11.60
CA ILE A 216 12.26 -3.35 -10.44
C ILE A 216 13.15 -2.20 -10.89
N GLN A 217 12.84 -1.00 -10.43
CA GLN A 217 13.57 0.23 -10.73
C GLN A 217 13.98 0.97 -9.45
N PRO A 218 15.11 1.65 -9.41
CA PRO A 218 16.19 1.66 -10.41
C PRO A 218 17.01 0.35 -10.39
N VAL A 219 17.92 0.18 -11.34
CA VAL A 219 18.75 -1.03 -11.49
C VAL A 219 19.50 -1.40 -10.19
N SER A 220 19.92 -0.41 -9.39
CA SER A 220 20.54 -0.66 -8.10
C SER A 220 19.64 -1.45 -7.14
N ARG A 221 18.35 -1.18 -7.13
CA ARG A 221 17.36 -1.92 -6.31
C ARG A 221 17.11 -3.33 -6.86
N LYS A 222 17.07 -3.47 -8.21
CA LYS A 222 17.05 -4.80 -8.83
C LYS A 222 18.24 -5.65 -8.35
N ASN A 223 19.45 -5.09 -8.42
CA ASN A 223 20.67 -5.80 -8.02
C ASN A 223 20.66 -6.17 -6.53
N GLU A 224 20.20 -5.27 -5.67
CA GLU A 224 20.03 -5.53 -4.24
C GLU A 224 19.07 -6.69 -3.98
N MET A 225 17.89 -6.68 -4.58
CA MET A 225 16.90 -7.76 -4.43
C MET A 225 17.42 -9.09 -4.96
N MET A 226 18.08 -9.09 -6.11
CA MET A 226 18.64 -10.29 -6.72
C MET A 226 19.75 -10.88 -5.86
N ASN A 227 20.74 -10.08 -5.48
CA ASN A 227 21.98 -10.58 -4.85
C ASN A 227 21.80 -10.89 -3.36
N ASN A 228 20.97 -10.11 -2.64
CA ASN A 228 20.84 -10.25 -1.20
C ASN A 228 19.72 -11.22 -0.78
N PHE A 229 18.72 -11.43 -1.64
CA PHE A 229 17.56 -12.23 -1.27
C PHE A 229 17.28 -13.39 -2.21
N LEU A 230 17.21 -13.17 -3.53
CA LEU A 230 16.75 -14.19 -4.46
C LEU A 230 17.81 -15.23 -4.78
N LEU A 231 19.02 -14.82 -5.13
CA LEU A 231 20.11 -15.75 -5.49
C LEU A 231 20.62 -16.58 -4.31
N PRO A 232 20.69 -16.08 -3.07
CA PRO A 232 20.99 -16.91 -1.90
C PRO A 232 19.88 -17.92 -1.54
N GLY A 233 18.68 -17.73 -2.08
CA GLY A 233 17.50 -18.52 -1.80
C GLY A 233 16.54 -17.83 -0.83
N LEU A 234 15.26 -17.83 -1.16
CA LEU A 234 14.20 -17.32 -0.29
C LEU A 234 13.88 -18.31 0.82
N GLN A 235 13.64 -17.80 2.01
CA GLN A 235 13.09 -18.56 3.12
C GLN A 235 11.57 -18.37 3.21
N ASP A 236 10.88 -19.32 3.81
CA ASP A 236 9.46 -19.22 4.06
C ASP A 236 9.19 -18.11 5.08
N LEU A 237 8.14 -17.32 4.85
CA LEU A 237 7.82 -16.13 5.61
C LEU A 237 6.64 -16.38 6.55
N CYS A 238 6.79 -16.00 7.81
CA CYS A 238 5.67 -15.93 8.76
C CYS A 238 4.67 -14.85 8.28
N VAL A 239 3.38 -15.21 8.22
CA VAL A 239 2.30 -14.36 7.69
C VAL A 239 1.11 -14.21 8.65
N SER A 240 1.28 -14.58 9.91
CA SER A 240 0.27 -14.39 10.95
C SER A 240 0.86 -13.85 12.23
#